data_5cf3507725dce1d335de20ea07bb6813
#
_entry.id   5cf3507725dce1d335de20ea07bb6813
#
_cell.length_a   1.000
_cell.length_b   1.000
_cell.length_c   1.000
_cell.angle_alpha   90.00
_cell.angle_beta   90.00
_cell.angle_gamma   90.00
#
_symmetry.space_group_name_H-M   'P 1'
#
loop_
_entity.id
_entity.type
_entity.pdbx_description
1 polymer ?
#
loop_
_entity_poly.entity_id
_entity_poly.type
_entity_poly.pdbx_seq_one_letter_code
_entity_poly.pdbx_strand_id
1 'polypeptide(L)'
;MSLTSEEARAVGARVREHAAGLGARVTVAIADGGGHLLLVDRMDGAPPLSARIAPAKASSVALFHRDGSELVHLQQAWPALFAQMDQVAGVPIIAGAGSRLIRRGDAVVGAIAVSGGMPEHDDACAEIGLASLSTTASA
;
A
#
# COMPACT_ATOMS: atom_id res chain seq x y z
N MET A 1 11.17 1.04 15.39
CA MET A 1 9.85 1.42 15.92
C MET A 1 8.76 1.07 14.93
N SER A 2 7.78 0.29 15.38
CA SER A 2 6.69 -0.16 14.54
C SER A 2 5.70 0.97 14.24
N LEU A 3 5.08 0.92 13.07
CA LEU A 3 3.96 1.79 12.73
C LEU A 3 2.77 1.44 13.65
N THR A 4 2.13 2.45 14.22
CA THR A 4 1.00 2.25 15.12
C THR A 4 -0.33 2.28 14.35
N SER A 5 -1.38 1.69 14.93
CA SER A 5 -2.72 1.76 14.34
C SER A 5 -3.25 3.19 14.29
N GLU A 6 -2.88 4.02 15.26
CA GLU A 6 -3.25 5.43 15.27
C GLU A 6 -2.62 6.18 14.10
N GLU A 7 -1.33 5.96 13.85
CA GLU A 7 -0.64 6.51 12.69
C GLU A 7 -1.29 6.03 11.39
N ALA A 8 -1.61 4.76 11.30
CA ALA A 8 -2.27 4.19 10.13
C ALA A 8 -3.63 4.86 9.86
N ARG A 9 -4.43 5.11 10.89
CA ARG A 9 -5.71 5.80 10.74
C ARG A 9 -5.53 7.23 10.23
N ALA A 10 -4.56 7.96 10.76
CA ALA A 10 -4.28 9.32 10.33
C ALA A 10 -3.85 9.37 8.85
N VAL A 11 -2.98 8.45 8.45
CA VAL A 11 -2.53 8.32 7.06
C VAL A 11 -3.71 7.96 6.16
N GLY A 12 -4.53 7.01 6.55
CA GLY A 12 -5.70 6.60 5.79
C GLY A 12 -6.68 7.74 5.57
N ALA A 13 -6.93 8.55 6.60
CA ALA A 13 -7.79 9.72 6.48
C ALA A 13 -7.23 10.74 5.48
N ARG A 14 -5.92 10.95 5.49
CA ARG A 14 -5.26 11.87 4.57
C ARG A 14 -5.33 11.39 3.11
N VAL A 15 -5.12 10.10 2.89
CA VAL A 15 -5.27 9.49 1.55
C VAL A 15 -6.70 9.66 1.04
N ARG A 16 -7.66 9.38 1.88
CA ARG A 16 -9.08 9.48 1.57
C ARG A 16 -9.48 10.90 1.17
N GLU A 17 -9.01 11.89 1.91
CA GLU A 17 -9.22 13.30 1.62
C GLU A 17 -8.63 13.67 0.25
N HIS A 18 -7.41 13.25 -0.03
CA HIS A 18 -6.75 13.53 -1.30
C HIS A 18 -7.48 12.87 -2.47
N ALA A 19 -7.87 11.61 -2.32
CA ALA A 19 -8.63 10.88 -3.35
C ALA A 19 -9.95 11.58 -3.66
N ALA A 20 -10.67 12.03 -2.64
CA ALA A 20 -11.92 12.74 -2.81
C ALA A 20 -11.71 14.03 -3.62
N GLY A 21 -10.62 14.76 -3.38
CA GLY A 21 -10.26 15.95 -4.14
C GLY A 21 -9.96 15.67 -5.61
N LEU A 22 -9.50 14.47 -5.94
CA LEU A 22 -9.28 14.03 -7.32
C LEU A 22 -10.54 13.46 -7.98
N GLY A 23 -11.63 13.34 -7.25
CA GLY A 23 -12.83 12.66 -7.73
C GLY A 23 -12.66 11.13 -7.81
N ALA A 24 -11.65 10.59 -7.13
CA ALA A 24 -11.39 9.16 -7.11
C ALA A 24 -12.09 8.49 -5.92
N ARG A 25 -12.45 7.21 -6.11
CA ARG A 25 -13.04 6.36 -5.07
C ARG A 25 -12.12 5.17 -4.89
N VAL A 26 -11.44 5.12 -3.76
CA VAL A 26 -10.38 4.14 -3.53
C VAL A 26 -10.56 3.38 -2.22
N THR A 27 -9.83 2.29 -2.11
CA THR A 27 -9.54 1.63 -0.84
C THR A 27 -8.08 1.88 -0.53
N VAL A 28 -7.79 2.29 0.71
CA VAL A 28 -6.43 2.38 1.24
C VAL A 28 -6.22 1.24 2.22
N ALA A 29 -5.07 0.58 2.13
CA ALA A 29 -4.65 -0.43 3.08
C ALA A 29 -3.26 -0.08 3.61
N ILE A 30 -3.07 -0.30 4.91
CA ILE A 30 -1.79 -0.05 5.57
C ILE A 30 -1.44 -1.27 6.39
N ALA A 31 -0.21 -1.75 6.21
CA ALA A 31 0.33 -2.90 6.91
C ALA A 31 1.54 -2.48 7.75
N ASP A 32 1.87 -3.27 8.76
CA ASP A 32 3.12 -3.13 9.50
C ASP A 32 4.30 -3.74 8.72
N GLY A 33 5.50 -3.69 9.30
CA GLY A 33 6.71 -4.18 8.64
C GLY A 33 6.73 -5.69 8.37
N GLY A 34 5.88 -6.46 9.03
CA GLY A 34 5.71 -7.89 8.80
C GLY A 34 4.61 -8.24 7.81
N GLY A 35 3.96 -7.23 7.24
CA GLY A 35 2.87 -7.45 6.29
C GLY A 35 1.51 -7.65 6.93
N HIS A 36 1.39 -7.44 8.24
CA HIS A 36 0.11 -7.56 8.96
C HIS A 36 -0.70 -6.28 8.81
N LEU A 37 -1.98 -6.42 8.48
CA LEU A 37 -2.84 -5.26 8.25
C LEU A 37 -3.12 -4.49 9.53
N LEU A 38 -2.98 -3.16 9.46
CA LEU A 38 -3.37 -2.22 10.50
C LEU A 38 -4.64 -1.47 10.14
N LEU A 39 -4.88 -1.26 8.86
CA LEU A 39 -6.04 -0.51 8.38
C LEU A 39 -6.42 -1.00 6.98
N VAL A 40 -7.73 -1.15 6.76
CA VAL A 40 -8.32 -1.23 5.43
C VAL A 40 -9.53 -0.31 5.44
N ASP A 41 -9.49 0.73 4.61
CA ASP A 41 -10.56 1.72 4.55
C ASP A 41 -11.05 1.86 3.11
N ARG A 42 -12.22 1.32 2.84
CA ARG A 42 -12.87 1.43 1.54
C ARG A 42 -13.78 2.65 1.53
N MET A 43 -13.52 3.59 0.58
CA MET A 43 -14.41 4.72 0.38
C MET A 43 -15.74 4.26 -0.21
N ASP A 44 -16.81 4.98 0.14
CA ASP A 44 -18.11 4.75 -0.49
C ASP A 44 -17.97 4.88 -2.02
N GLY A 45 -18.51 3.92 -2.75
CA GLY A 45 -18.44 3.91 -4.20
C GLY A 45 -17.15 3.35 -4.79
N ALA A 46 -16.15 3.00 -3.99
CA ALA A 46 -14.97 2.32 -4.50
C ALA A 46 -15.34 0.93 -5.04
N PRO A 47 -14.69 0.47 -6.14
CA PRO A 47 -14.99 -0.86 -6.67
C PRO A 47 -14.85 -1.93 -5.59
N PRO A 48 -15.78 -2.91 -5.51
CA PRO A 48 -15.71 -3.95 -4.46
C PRO A 48 -14.36 -4.69 -4.42
N LEU A 49 -13.77 -4.97 -5.58
CA LEU A 49 -12.50 -5.67 -5.66
C LEU A 49 -11.35 -4.88 -5.03
N SER A 50 -11.45 -3.55 -4.98
CA SER A 50 -10.39 -2.72 -4.38
C SER A 50 -10.15 -3.05 -2.91
N ALA A 51 -11.19 -3.48 -2.19
CA ALA A 51 -11.07 -3.88 -0.79
C ALA A 51 -10.25 -5.16 -0.60
N ARG A 52 -10.05 -5.94 -1.65
CA ARG A 52 -9.20 -7.14 -1.65
C ARG A 52 -7.83 -6.87 -2.27
N ILE A 53 -7.78 -6.03 -3.29
CA ILE A 53 -6.52 -5.70 -3.98
C ILE A 53 -5.61 -4.84 -3.09
N ALA A 54 -6.14 -3.81 -2.45
CA ALA A 54 -5.31 -2.91 -1.64
C ALA A 54 -4.59 -3.65 -0.50
N PRO A 55 -5.27 -4.50 0.30
CA PRO A 55 -4.56 -5.29 1.32
C PRO A 55 -3.50 -6.22 0.74
N ALA A 56 -3.79 -6.87 -0.38
CA ALA A 56 -2.83 -7.77 -1.03
C ALA A 56 -1.61 -7.00 -1.54
N LYS A 57 -1.81 -5.82 -2.10
CA LYS A 57 -0.71 -4.94 -2.54
C LYS A 57 0.16 -4.50 -1.36
N ALA A 58 -0.45 -4.10 -0.25
CA ALA A 58 0.27 -3.66 0.94
C ALA A 58 1.11 -4.80 1.52
N SER A 59 0.54 -5.99 1.70
CA SER A 59 1.29 -7.14 2.21
C SER A 59 2.38 -7.57 1.24
N SER A 60 2.15 -7.54 -0.06
CA SER A 60 3.17 -7.88 -1.05
C SER A 60 4.39 -6.99 -0.92
N VAL A 61 4.19 -5.69 -0.86
CA VAL A 61 5.26 -4.70 -0.71
C VAL A 61 6.03 -4.93 0.59
N ALA A 62 5.33 -5.14 1.70
CA ALA A 62 5.97 -5.40 2.99
C ALA A 62 6.80 -6.69 2.97
N LEU A 63 6.25 -7.78 2.40
CA LEU A 63 6.93 -9.08 2.39
C LEU A 63 8.16 -9.09 1.48
N PHE A 64 8.13 -8.37 0.37
CA PHE A 64 9.27 -8.27 -0.55
C PHE A 64 10.28 -7.20 -0.15
N HIS A 65 9.95 -6.26 0.73
CA HIS A 65 10.74 -5.06 1.03
C HIS A 65 11.02 -4.25 -0.24
N ARG A 66 10.03 -4.13 -1.14
CA ARG A 66 10.14 -3.40 -2.41
C ARG A 66 8.83 -2.71 -2.71
N ASP A 67 8.91 -1.53 -3.32
CA ASP A 67 7.72 -0.82 -3.79
C ASP A 67 7.02 -1.60 -4.90
N GLY A 68 5.73 -1.35 -5.06
CA GLY A 68 4.91 -2.06 -6.05
C GLY A 68 5.41 -1.90 -7.48
N SER A 69 5.98 -0.75 -7.83
CA SER A 69 6.60 -0.54 -9.15
C SER A 69 7.81 -1.45 -9.37
N GLU A 70 8.58 -1.71 -8.32
CA GLU A 70 9.70 -2.66 -8.39
C GLU A 70 9.21 -4.09 -8.53
N LEU A 71 8.08 -4.43 -7.90
CA LEU A 71 7.47 -5.76 -8.06
C LEU A 71 7.00 -5.99 -9.50
N VAL A 72 6.53 -4.95 -10.18
CA VAL A 72 6.18 -5.04 -11.61
C VAL A 72 7.41 -5.43 -12.42
N HIS A 73 8.55 -4.81 -12.17
CA HIS A 73 9.80 -5.15 -12.83
C HIS A 73 10.23 -6.60 -12.55
N LEU A 74 10.11 -7.03 -11.30
CA LEU A 74 10.43 -8.40 -10.90
C LEU A 74 9.53 -9.42 -11.61
N GLN A 75 8.24 -9.12 -11.69
CA GLN A 75 7.27 -9.96 -12.38
C GLN A 75 7.60 -10.08 -13.87
N GLN A 76 8.00 -8.98 -14.51
CA GLN A 76 8.38 -8.97 -15.92
C GLN A 76 9.68 -9.73 -16.16
N ALA A 77 10.65 -9.62 -15.25
CA ALA A 77 11.95 -10.27 -15.39
C ALA A 77 11.88 -11.78 -15.10
N TRP A 78 11.05 -12.19 -14.13
CA TRP A 78 10.99 -13.56 -13.63
C TRP A 78 9.54 -14.03 -13.49
N PRO A 79 8.76 -14.09 -14.59
CA PRO A 79 7.32 -14.34 -14.49
C PRO A 79 6.98 -15.70 -13.90
N ALA A 80 7.74 -16.75 -14.25
CA ALA A 80 7.49 -18.10 -13.72
C ALA A 80 7.75 -18.20 -12.23
N LEU A 81 8.83 -17.57 -11.75
CA LEU A 81 9.14 -17.52 -10.32
C LEU A 81 8.12 -16.68 -9.56
N PHE A 82 7.79 -15.51 -10.09
CA PHE A 82 6.83 -14.60 -9.46
C PHE A 82 5.46 -15.26 -9.28
N ALA A 83 5.02 -16.06 -10.26
CA ALA A 83 3.73 -16.75 -10.22
C ALA A 83 3.62 -17.78 -9.08
N GLN A 84 4.73 -18.18 -8.47
CA GLN A 84 4.76 -19.14 -7.37
C GLN A 84 4.84 -18.49 -5.99
N MET A 85 5.05 -17.18 -5.92
CA MET A 85 5.34 -16.50 -4.67
C MET A 85 4.16 -16.47 -3.71
N ASP A 86 2.92 -16.45 -4.21
CA ASP A 86 1.72 -16.49 -3.40
C ASP A 86 1.63 -17.79 -2.59
N GLN A 87 2.03 -18.91 -3.15
CA GLN A 87 2.05 -20.20 -2.45
C GLN A 87 3.07 -20.19 -1.30
N VAL A 88 4.23 -19.58 -1.53
CA VAL A 88 5.28 -19.47 -0.51
C VAL A 88 4.86 -18.50 0.59
N ALA A 89 4.31 -17.37 0.21
CA ALA A 89 3.90 -16.31 1.14
C ALA A 89 2.66 -16.67 1.96
N GLY A 90 1.80 -17.53 1.44
CA GLY A 90 0.53 -17.88 2.07
C GLY A 90 -0.53 -16.80 1.94
N VAL A 91 -0.28 -15.77 1.14
CA VAL A 91 -1.20 -14.67 0.85
C VAL A 91 -1.06 -14.29 -0.64
N PRO A 92 -2.09 -13.70 -1.24
CA PRO A 92 -1.98 -13.24 -2.63
C PRO A 92 -0.84 -12.23 -2.80
N ILE A 93 -0.06 -12.39 -3.86
CA ILE A 93 1.01 -11.46 -4.21
C ILE A 93 0.57 -10.68 -5.45
N ILE A 94 0.50 -9.38 -5.31
CA ILE A 94 0.06 -8.47 -6.39
C ILE A 94 1.12 -7.39 -6.60
N ALA A 95 1.64 -7.31 -7.82
CA ALA A 95 2.51 -6.24 -8.24
C ALA A 95 1.67 -5.10 -8.83
N GLY A 96 2.03 -3.87 -8.54
CA GLY A 96 1.33 -2.73 -9.13
C GLY A 96 1.73 -1.40 -8.51
N ALA A 97 1.57 -0.34 -9.29
CA ALA A 97 1.72 1.02 -8.79
C ALA A 97 0.66 1.31 -7.73
N GLY A 98 0.92 2.29 -6.89
CA GLY A 98 0.03 2.65 -5.79
C GLY A 98 0.31 1.88 -4.52
N SER A 99 1.42 1.16 -4.44
CA SER A 99 1.86 0.48 -3.21
C SER A 99 3.33 0.80 -2.94
N ARG A 100 3.61 1.20 -1.71
CA ARG A 100 4.93 1.70 -1.32
C ARG A 100 5.31 1.26 0.07
N LEU A 101 6.61 1.08 0.28
CA LEU A 101 7.17 0.84 1.61
C LEU A 101 7.07 2.11 2.45
N ILE A 102 6.84 1.92 3.74
CA ILE A 102 6.94 2.97 4.76
C ILE A 102 8.23 2.73 5.52
N ARG A 103 9.09 3.73 5.55
CA ARG A 103 10.40 3.64 6.20
C ARG A 103 10.54 4.68 7.30
N ARG A 104 11.32 4.33 8.32
CA ARG A 104 11.85 5.26 9.32
C ARG A 104 13.36 5.07 9.34
N GLY A 105 14.11 6.05 8.82
CA GLY A 105 15.51 5.85 8.54
C GLY A 105 15.68 4.71 7.54
N ASP A 106 16.51 3.72 7.87
CA ASP A 106 16.74 2.55 7.01
C ASP A 106 15.78 1.40 7.31
N ALA A 107 14.96 1.52 8.35
CA ALA A 107 14.06 0.45 8.76
C ALA A 107 12.73 0.50 7.98
N VAL A 108 12.29 -0.66 7.48
CA VAL A 108 10.95 -0.81 6.93
C VAL A 108 9.99 -1.01 8.11
N VAL A 109 9.06 -0.08 8.29
CA VAL A 109 8.09 -0.12 9.39
C VAL A 109 6.67 -0.44 8.93
N GLY A 110 6.44 -0.49 7.63
CA GLY A 110 5.13 -0.82 7.09
C GLY A 110 5.06 -0.66 5.58
N ALA A 111 3.85 -0.71 5.09
CA ALA A 111 3.53 -0.51 3.68
C ALA A 111 2.16 0.14 3.54
N ILE A 112 2.01 0.93 2.51
CA ILE A 112 0.74 1.55 2.13
C ILE A 112 0.38 1.11 0.72
N ALA A 113 -0.90 0.84 0.48
CA ALA A 113 -1.40 0.54 -0.85
C ALA A 113 -2.75 1.21 -1.07
N VAL A 114 -2.95 1.68 -2.28
CA VAL A 114 -4.20 2.29 -2.74
C VAL A 114 -4.65 1.56 -3.99
N SER A 115 -5.94 1.28 -4.08
CA SER A 115 -6.53 0.60 -5.23
C SER A 115 -7.93 1.15 -5.50
N GLY A 116 -8.37 1.08 -6.75
CA GLY A 116 -9.72 1.47 -7.16
C GLY A 116 -9.78 2.65 -8.10
N GLY A 117 -8.72 3.44 -8.20
CA GLY A 117 -8.59 4.53 -9.15
C GLY A 117 -7.77 4.16 -10.37
N MET A 118 -7.38 5.17 -11.13
CA MET A 118 -6.37 5.01 -12.17
C MET A 118 -5.00 4.79 -11.51
N PRO A 119 -4.09 4.02 -12.12
CA PRO A 119 -2.79 3.74 -11.51
C PRO A 119 -2.01 4.97 -11.04
N GLU A 120 -2.03 6.05 -11.83
CA GLU A 120 -1.37 7.30 -11.46
C GLU A 120 -2.03 7.99 -10.27
N HIS A 121 -3.36 7.89 -10.14
CA HIS A 121 -4.07 8.43 -8.97
C HIS A 121 -3.80 7.60 -7.73
N ASP A 122 -3.79 6.28 -7.86
CA ASP A 122 -3.49 5.38 -6.75
C ASP A 122 -2.10 5.67 -6.19
N ASP A 123 -1.11 5.84 -7.07
CA ASP A 123 0.26 6.13 -6.66
C ASP A 123 0.41 7.51 -6.03
N ALA A 124 -0.25 8.52 -6.57
CA ALA A 124 -0.26 9.87 -6.00
C ALA A 124 -0.87 9.87 -4.59
N CYS A 125 -1.94 9.11 -4.37
CA CYS A 125 -2.56 8.94 -3.06
C CYS A 125 -1.60 8.26 -2.07
N ALA A 126 -0.88 7.22 -2.52
CA ALA A 126 0.11 6.54 -1.68
C ALA A 126 1.24 7.51 -1.29
N GLU A 127 1.73 8.32 -2.21
CA GLU A 127 2.75 9.33 -1.92
C GLU A 127 2.28 10.34 -0.87
N ILE A 128 1.05 10.82 -0.97
CA ILE A 128 0.48 11.76 0.00
C ILE A 128 0.44 11.12 1.38
N GLY A 129 0.08 9.85 1.46
CA GLY A 129 0.10 9.11 2.72
C GLY A 129 1.51 9.05 3.32
N LEU A 130 2.51 8.74 2.51
CA LEU A 130 3.91 8.72 2.96
C LEU A 130 4.37 10.09 3.43
N ALA A 131 4.04 11.15 2.70
CA ALA A 131 4.43 12.51 3.05
C ALA A 131 3.86 12.94 4.40
N SER A 132 2.62 12.51 4.71
CA SER A 132 1.99 12.84 6.01
C SER A 132 2.74 12.20 7.18
N LEU A 133 3.29 11.00 7.00
CA LEU A 133 4.10 10.33 8.02
C LEU A 133 5.44 11.03 8.24
N SER A 134 6.10 11.45 7.17
CA SER A 134 7.35 12.20 7.26
C SER A 134 7.19 13.48 8.08
N THR A 135 6.09 14.19 7.89
CA THR A 135 5.76 15.39 8.65
C THR A 135 5.55 15.07 10.13
N THR A 136 4.86 13.96 10.44
CA THR A 136 4.61 13.53 11.81
C THR A 136 5.87 13.03 12.49
N ALA A 137 6.73 12.31 11.76
CA ALA A 137 7.95 11.72 12.31
C ALA A 137 8.98 12.78 12.72
N SER A 138 8.92 14.00 12.17
CA SER A 138 9.83 15.09 12.52
C SER A 138 9.40 15.84 13.77
N ALA A 139 8.24 15.54 14.30
CA ALA A 139 7.76 16.10 15.57
C ALA A 139 8.08 15.10 16.71
#